data_76c853b8ad0a567e18b6170547341a28
#
_entry.id   76c853b8ad0a567e18b6170547341a28
#
_cell.length_a   1.000
_cell.length_b   1.000
_cell.length_c   1.000
_cell.angle_alpha   90.00
_cell.angle_beta   90.00
_cell.angle_gamma   90.00
#
_symmetry.space_group_name_H-M   'P 1'
#
loop_
_entity.id
_entity.type
_entity.pdbx_description
1 polymer ?
#
loop_
_entity_poly.entity_id
_entity_poly.type
_entity_poly.pdbx_seq_one_letter_code
_entity_poly.pdbx_strand_id
1 'polypeptide(L)'
;EPLPIMAKLRVVKSANEIACLAEAGRQACAGYAKLLEYAVDGAPETMAAGAAEGAARMAGAEDINFMVFGSGKRTETVIGRATGKIMRDGEMVMAAMAVQYQGYVATVEYPFVIGKASDEQKRFLNILFEAANIQQNYLHPGTVMGEMVRNVKAVFAKYGMTKYDLYPPMHGIGLAEAESPYPDENSTAEFEPGMCVNSDISLWGAPEGSNRIEEGFVITSGGPQSLTPGIRELIAKGL
;
A
#
# COMPACT_ATOMS: atom_id res chain seq x y z
N GLU A 1 -24.10 -7.34 8.46
CA GLU A 1 -24.57 -6.50 9.56
C GLU A 1 -24.46 -5.02 9.20
N PRO A 2 -25.39 -4.15 9.67
CA PRO A 2 -25.25 -2.73 9.40
C PRO A 2 -24.00 -2.18 10.12
N LEU A 3 -23.23 -1.34 9.43
CA LEU A 3 -22.07 -0.67 10.03
C LEU A 3 -22.50 0.13 11.27
N PRO A 4 -21.67 0.15 12.33
CA PRO A 4 -21.87 1.06 13.45
C PRO A 4 -22.01 2.52 12.98
N ILE A 5 -22.79 3.33 13.69
CA ILE A 5 -23.08 4.72 13.28
C ILE A 5 -21.79 5.49 12.99
N MET A 6 -20.78 5.39 13.85
CA MET A 6 -19.50 6.08 13.67
C MET A 6 -18.74 5.60 12.41
N ALA A 7 -18.80 4.32 12.11
CA ALA A 7 -18.18 3.79 10.88
C ALA A 7 -18.87 4.38 9.63
N LYS A 8 -20.20 4.44 9.61
CA LYS A 8 -20.97 5.05 8.51
C LYS A 8 -20.61 6.52 8.27
N LEU A 9 -20.47 7.30 9.36
CA LEU A 9 -20.12 8.72 9.27
C LEU A 9 -18.71 8.96 8.72
N ARG A 10 -17.83 7.97 8.84
CA ARG A 10 -16.42 8.06 8.43
C ARG A 10 -16.14 7.54 7.03
N VAL A 11 -17.06 6.79 6.42
CA VAL A 11 -16.84 6.16 5.11
C VAL A 11 -16.65 7.20 4.00
N VAL A 12 -17.54 8.20 3.93
CA VAL A 12 -17.47 9.29 2.95
C VAL A 12 -16.82 10.51 3.61
N LYS A 13 -15.71 10.94 3.07
CA LYS A 13 -14.89 12.05 3.59
C LYS A 13 -15.35 13.39 3.00
N SER A 14 -15.34 14.41 3.83
CA SER A 14 -15.47 15.81 3.38
C SER A 14 -14.23 16.25 2.60
N ALA A 15 -14.32 17.38 1.90
CA ALA A 15 -13.19 17.94 1.15
C ALA A 15 -11.98 18.28 2.06
N ASN A 16 -12.23 18.70 3.31
CA ASN A 16 -11.15 19.00 4.25
C ASN A 16 -10.44 17.71 4.73
N GLU A 17 -11.18 16.64 4.98
CA GLU A 17 -10.61 15.34 5.35
C GLU A 17 -9.77 14.77 4.20
N ILE A 18 -10.25 14.88 2.97
CA ILE A 18 -9.51 14.47 1.77
C ILE A 18 -8.22 15.29 1.63
N ALA A 19 -8.25 16.60 1.90
CA ALA A 19 -7.06 17.45 1.87
C ALA A 19 -6.02 17.02 2.92
N CYS A 20 -6.46 16.62 4.13
CA CYS A 20 -5.57 16.09 5.16
C CYS A 20 -4.93 14.77 4.71
N LEU A 21 -5.71 13.85 4.13
CA LEU A 21 -5.21 12.59 3.59
C LEU A 21 -4.20 12.80 2.45
N ALA A 22 -4.49 13.74 1.55
CA ALA A 22 -3.59 14.06 0.44
C ALA A 22 -2.26 14.64 0.96
N GLU A 23 -2.29 15.47 2.00
CA GLU A 23 -1.07 16.00 2.62
C GLU A 23 -0.28 14.91 3.35
N ALA A 24 -0.96 14.02 4.11
CA ALA A 24 -0.32 12.85 4.71
C ALA A 24 0.35 11.96 3.65
N GLY A 25 -0.34 11.72 2.51
CA GLY A 25 0.20 10.97 1.37
C GLY A 25 1.44 11.64 0.75
N ARG A 26 1.42 12.96 0.57
CA ARG A 26 2.59 13.71 0.09
C ARG A 26 3.80 13.55 1.02
N GLN A 27 3.58 13.61 2.33
CA GLN A 27 4.62 13.41 3.35
C GLN A 27 5.14 11.96 3.35
N ALA A 28 4.25 10.97 3.20
CA ALA A 28 4.63 9.57 3.07
C ALA A 28 5.48 9.34 1.82
N CYS A 29 5.12 9.93 0.68
CA CYS A 29 5.92 9.85 -0.55
C CYS A 29 7.31 10.48 -0.38
N ALA A 30 7.43 11.61 0.33
CA ALA A 30 8.73 12.23 0.62
C ALA A 30 9.61 11.29 1.46
N GLY A 31 9.03 10.62 2.46
CA GLY A 31 9.71 9.60 3.25
C GLY A 31 10.13 8.41 2.39
N TYR A 32 9.20 7.88 1.59
CA TYR A 32 9.48 6.71 0.75
C TYR A 32 10.53 6.97 -0.33
N ALA A 33 10.55 8.13 -0.94
CA ALA A 33 11.61 8.54 -1.86
C ALA A 33 12.99 8.49 -1.19
N LYS A 34 13.08 8.96 0.06
CA LYS A 34 14.32 8.92 0.82
C LYS A 34 14.69 7.49 1.24
N LEU A 35 13.70 6.63 1.54
CA LEU A 35 13.92 5.21 1.78
C LEU A 35 14.67 4.56 0.62
N LEU A 36 14.21 4.78 -0.62
CA LEU A 36 14.81 4.21 -1.84
C LEU A 36 16.27 4.64 -2.04
N GLU A 37 16.64 5.86 -1.63
CA GLU A 37 18.03 6.34 -1.71
C GLU A 37 18.97 5.59 -0.75
N TYR A 38 18.47 5.13 0.40
CA TYR A 38 19.26 4.49 1.45
C TYR A 38 19.11 2.97 1.50
N ALA A 39 18.14 2.40 0.77
CA ALA A 39 17.96 0.96 0.66
C ALA A 39 18.93 0.38 -0.39
N VAL A 40 20.20 0.27 -0.02
CA VAL A 40 21.30 -0.13 -0.91
C VAL A 40 22.09 -1.30 -0.33
N ASP A 41 22.84 -2.02 -1.17
CA ASP A 41 23.76 -3.08 -0.73
C ASP A 41 24.73 -2.56 0.32
N GLY A 42 24.94 -3.36 1.37
CA GLY A 42 25.84 -3.03 2.47
C GLY A 42 25.24 -2.14 3.57
N ALA A 43 24.07 -1.53 3.35
CA ALA A 43 23.41 -0.71 4.35
C ALA A 43 22.53 -1.56 5.31
N PRO A 44 22.45 -1.22 6.61
CA PRO A 44 21.47 -1.85 7.50
C PRO A 44 20.05 -1.38 7.20
N GLU A 45 19.04 -2.24 7.41
CA GLU A 45 17.62 -1.90 7.23
C GLU A 45 17.23 -0.63 8.02
N THR A 46 17.76 -0.48 9.24
CA THR A 46 17.49 0.68 10.10
C THR A 46 17.93 2.02 9.50
N MET A 47 18.93 2.01 8.60
CA MET A 47 19.38 3.23 7.95
C MET A 47 18.33 3.73 6.95
N ALA A 48 17.80 2.84 6.11
CA ALA A 48 16.77 3.18 5.14
C ALA A 48 15.46 3.61 5.83
N ALA A 49 15.01 2.85 6.85
CA ALA A 49 13.83 3.17 7.63
C ALA A 49 13.97 4.52 8.36
N GLY A 50 15.09 4.76 9.04
CA GLY A 50 15.34 6.01 9.76
C GLY A 50 15.43 7.23 8.81
N ALA A 51 16.00 7.06 7.62
CA ALA A 51 16.04 8.11 6.60
C ALA A 51 14.62 8.45 6.10
N ALA A 52 13.77 7.43 5.90
CA ALA A 52 12.37 7.60 5.52
C ALA A 52 11.58 8.37 6.58
N GLU A 53 11.64 7.93 7.85
CA GLU A 53 10.94 8.57 8.97
C GLU A 53 11.39 10.02 9.15
N GLY A 54 12.71 10.27 9.09
CA GLY A 54 13.28 11.61 9.18
C GLY A 54 12.79 12.53 8.05
N ALA A 55 12.74 12.03 6.82
CA ALA A 55 12.28 12.81 5.66
C ALA A 55 10.77 13.12 5.75
N ALA A 56 9.93 12.16 6.16
CA ALA A 56 8.51 12.40 6.35
C ALA A 56 8.26 13.46 7.44
N ARG A 57 8.98 13.40 8.57
CA ARG A 57 8.90 14.43 9.62
C ARG A 57 9.38 15.79 9.15
N MET A 58 10.47 15.87 8.38
CA MET A 58 10.91 17.14 7.77
C MET A 58 9.90 17.69 6.76
N ALA A 59 9.11 16.82 6.12
CA ALA A 59 8.03 17.20 5.22
C ALA A 59 6.75 17.68 5.94
N GLY A 60 6.70 17.57 7.29
CA GLY A 60 5.62 18.06 8.14
C GLY A 60 4.77 16.97 8.80
N ALA A 61 5.17 15.69 8.74
CA ALA A 61 4.44 14.60 9.38
C ALA A 61 4.35 14.79 10.91
N GLU A 62 3.15 14.74 11.45
CA GLU A 62 2.90 14.83 12.89
C GLU A 62 3.30 13.54 13.59
N ASP A 63 2.99 12.41 12.95
CA ASP A 63 3.41 11.10 13.45
C ASP A 63 3.69 10.11 12.32
N ILE A 64 4.47 9.10 12.65
CA ILE A 64 4.69 7.89 11.84
C ILE A 64 3.98 6.75 12.58
N ASN A 65 2.77 6.44 12.15
CA ASN A 65 1.94 5.42 12.80
C ASN A 65 2.63 4.06 12.78
N PHE A 66 3.25 3.74 11.65
CA PHE A 66 4.17 2.61 11.56
C PHE A 66 5.18 2.79 10.42
N MET A 67 6.30 2.10 10.58
CA MET A 67 7.28 1.83 9.56
C MET A 67 7.56 0.34 9.55
N VAL A 68 7.01 -0.37 8.56
CA VAL A 68 7.32 -1.78 8.29
C VAL A 68 8.52 -1.81 7.37
N PHE A 69 9.47 -2.71 7.63
CA PHE A 69 10.62 -2.92 6.77
C PHE A 69 11.19 -4.33 6.93
N GLY A 70 11.35 -5.03 5.83
CA GLY A 70 12.05 -6.29 5.78
C GLY A 70 12.71 -6.51 4.43
N SER A 71 13.92 -7.06 4.43
CA SER A 71 14.67 -7.40 3.21
C SER A 71 15.01 -8.88 3.14
N GLY A 72 15.03 -9.45 1.93
CA GLY A 72 15.28 -10.87 1.68
C GLY A 72 14.23 -11.74 2.38
N LYS A 73 14.65 -12.76 3.13
CA LYS A 73 13.72 -13.65 3.86
C LYS A 73 12.84 -12.94 4.91
N ARG A 74 13.22 -11.74 5.33
CA ARG A 74 12.43 -10.99 6.31
C ARG A 74 11.16 -10.38 5.73
N THR A 75 10.98 -10.37 4.40
CA THR A 75 9.70 -10.00 3.77
C THR A 75 8.55 -10.97 4.16
N GLU A 76 8.86 -12.17 4.66
CA GLU A 76 7.87 -13.12 5.19
C GLU A 76 7.22 -12.65 6.51
N THR A 77 7.81 -11.64 7.17
CA THR A 77 7.26 -11.05 8.41
C THR A 77 6.30 -9.93 8.05
N VAL A 78 5.01 -10.20 8.07
CA VAL A 78 3.92 -9.32 7.59
C VAL A 78 4.01 -7.87 8.10
N ILE A 79 4.40 -7.67 9.38
CA ILE A 79 4.54 -6.36 10.03
C ILE A 79 5.92 -6.23 10.69
N GLY A 80 6.97 -6.74 10.02
CA GLY A 80 8.34 -6.68 10.49
C GLY A 80 8.84 -5.25 10.61
N ARG A 81 9.64 -4.98 11.64
CA ARG A 81 10.35 -3.70 11.77
C ARG A 81 11.76 -3.83 11.23
N ALA A 82 12.31 -2.70 10.76
CA ALA A 82 13.71 -2.61 10.38
C ALA A 82 14.63 -3.06 11.53
N THR A 83 15.68 -3.78 11.17
CA THR A 83 16.70 -4.27 12.10
C THR A 83 18.12 -3.88 11.64
N GLY A 84 19.12 -4.27 12.41
CA GLY A 84 20.53 -4.14 12.01
C GLY A 84 20.96 -5.10 10.89
N LYS A 85 20.02 -5.87 10.27
CA LYS A 85 20.35 -6.73 9.13
C LYS A 85 20.91 -5.89 7.99
N ILE A 86 22.02 -6.33 7.45
CA ILE A 86 22.64 -5.72 6.28
C ILE A 86 21.92 -6.20 5.02
N MET A 87 21.40 -5.26 4.24
CA MET A 87 20.77 -5.52 2.95
C MET A 87 21.80 -5.96 1.91
N ARG A 88 21.37 -6.80 0.96
CA ARG A 88 22.24 -7.34 -0.08
C ARG A 88 21.63 -7.21 -1.46
N ASP A 89 22.47 -7.06 -2.45
CA ASP A 89 22.10 -7.12 -3.87
C ASP A 89 21.23 -8.34 -4.17
N GLY A 90 20.15 -8.15 -4.93
CA GLY A 90 19.19 -9.19 -5.30
C GLY A 90 18.14 -9.47 -4.21
N GLU A 91 18.19 -8.85 -3.03
CA GLU A 91 17.15 -9.03 -2.02
C GLU A 91 15.91 -8.19 -2.36
N MET A 92 14.75 -8.84 -2.35
CA MET A 92 13.46 -8.13 -2.39
C MET A 92 13.23 -7.41 -1.06
N VAL A 93 12.65 -6.23 -1.13
CA VAL A 93 12.27 -5.43 0.04
C VAL A 93 10.76 -5.28 0.08
N MET A 94 10.23 -5.43 1.27
CA MET A 94 8.88 -5.03 1.66
C MET A 94 9.01 -3.88 2.64
N ALA A 95 8.45 -2.73 2.29
CA ALA A 95 8.51 -1.54 3.12
C ALA A 95 7.22 -0.75 3.03
N ALA A 96 6.59 -0.51 4.18
CA ALA A 96 5.39 0.29 4.32
C ALA A 96 5.61 1.43 5.30
N MET A 97 5.09 2.60 4.97
CA MET A 97 5.09 3.76 5.84
C MET A 97 3.69 4.35 5.92
N ALA A 98 3.15 4.46 7.14
CA ALA A 98 1.91 5.15 7.42
C ALA A 98 2.21 6.47 8.14
N VAL A 99 1.81 7.57 7.54
CA VAL A 99 2.08 8.95 8.00
C VAL A 99 0.80 9.63 8.42
N GLN A 100 0.84 10.35 9.54
CA GLN A 100 -0.30 11.09 10.06
C GLN A 100 -0.12 12.61 9.87
N TYR A 101 -1.20 13.25 9.39
CA TYR A 101 -1.33 14.70 9.32
C TYR A 101 -2.74 15.11 9.74
N GLN A 102 -2.87 16.03 10.72
CA GLN A 102 -4.14 16.47 11.33
C GLN A 102 -5.03 15.30 11.78
N GLY A 103 -4.40 14.22 12.29
CA GLY A 103 -5.06 13.00 12.71
C GLY A 103 -5.41 12.02 11.58
N TYR A 104 -5.28 12.40 10.31
CA TYR A 104 -5.57 11.53 9.14
C TYR A 104 -4.32 10.79 8.71
N VAL A 105 -4.48 9.51 8.34
CA VAL A 105 -3.39 8.60 8.04
C VAL A 105 -3.41 8.18 6.58
N ALA A 106 -2.28 8.33 5.89
CA ALA A 106 -2.07 7.78 4.56
C ALA A 106 -0.86 6.83 4.57
N THR A 107 -1.02 5.71 3.84
CA THR A 107 0.01 4.67 3.74
C THR A 107 0.56 4.60 2.33
N VAL A 108 1.84 4.30 2.24
CA VAL A 108 2.54 3.93 1.00
C VAL A 108 3.33 2.67 1.23
N GLU A 109 3.10 1.66 0.40
CA GLU A 109 3.92 0.45 0.34
C GLU A 109 4.08 0.01 -1.11
N TYR A 110 5.33 -0.15 -1.53
CA TYR A 110 5.66 -0.70 -2.84
C TYR A 110 6.85 -1.65 -2.75
N PRO A 111 6.78 -2.81 -3.40
CA PRO A 111 7.90 -3.73 -3.45
C PRO A 111 9.00 -3.22 -4.39
N PHE A 112 10.24 -3.48 -4.02
CA PHE A 112 11.40 -3.27 -4.88
C PHE A 112 12.50 -4.29 -4.57
N VAL A 113 13.56 -4.30 -5.38
CA VAL A 113 14.72 -5.18 -5.20
C VAL A 113 15.97 -4.33 -5.07
N ILE A 114 16.85 -4.67 -4.12
CA ILE A 114 18.17 -4.05 -4.00
C ILE A 114 19.00 -4.43 -5.22
N GLY A 115 19.48 -3.45 -5.96
CA GLY A 115 20.23 -3.68 -7.19
C GLY A 115 19.38 -4.22 -8.32
N LYS A 116 19.66 -5.42 -8.84
CA LYS A 116 18.99 -5.98 -10.01
C LYS A 116 18.03 -7.13 -9.66
N ALA A 117 16.78 -6.99 -10.04
CA ALA A 117 15.78 -8.05 -9.87
C ALA A 117 16.03 -9.25 -10.81
N SER A 118 15.85 -10.47 -10.29
CA SER A 118 15.81 -11.70 -11.09
C SER A 118 14.53 -11.78 -11.92
N ASP A 119 14.51 -12.67 -12.93
CA ASP A 119 13.30 -12.85 -13.75
C ASP A 119 12.15 -13.45 -12.95
N GLU A 120 12.42 -14.28 -11.93
CA GLU A 120 11.44 -14.81 -10.99
C GLU A 120 10.81 -13.69 -10.16
N GLN A 121 11.64 -12.81 -9.57
CA GLN A 121 11.17 -11.68 -8.80
C GLN A 121 10.33 -10.73 -9.65
N LYS A 122 10.77 -10.43 -10.88
CA LYS A 122 9.97 -9.61 -11.83
C LYS A 122 8.62 -10.22 -12.14
N ARG A 123 8.56 -11.54 -12.38
CA ARG A 123 7.27 -12.23 -12.61
C ARG A 123 6.37 -12.11 -11.38
N PHE A 124 6.89 -12.34 -10.18
CA PHE A 124 6.13 -12.21 -8.93
C PHE A 124 5.60 -10.79 -8.72
N LEU A 125 6.46 -9.78 -8.85
CA LEU A 125 6.08 -8.38 -8.72
C LEU A 125 5.04 -7.96 -9.78
N ASN A 126 5.17 -8.43 -11.01
CA ASN A 126 4.21 -8.15 -12.08
C ASN A 126 2.81 -8.70 -11.77
N ILE A 127 2.69 -9.82 -11.05
CA ILE A 127 1.39 -10.34 -10.61
C ILE A 127 0.72 -9.35 -9.62
N LEU A 128 1.47 -8.83 -8.67
CA LEU A 128 0.98 -7.81 -7.73
C LEU A 128 0.56 -6.54 -8.47
N PHE A 129 1.39 -6.05 -9.40
CA PHE A 129 1.06 -4.87 -10.20
C PHE A 129 -0.15 -5.09 -11.11
N GLU A 130 -0.29 -6.27 -11.74
CA GLU A 130 -1.49 -6.60 -12.53
C GLU A 130 -2.75 -6.56 -11.65
N ALA A 131 -2.71 -7.17 -10.47
CA ALA A 131 -3.82 -7.18 -9.54
C ALA A 131 -4.18 -5.75 -9.05
N ALA A 132 -3.18 -4.92 -8.71
CA ALA A 132 -3.38 -3.53 -8.32
C ALA A 132 -3.97 -2.68 -9.46
N ASN A 133 -3.53 -2.89 -10.70
CA ASN A 133 -4.08 -2.18 -11.87
C ASN A 133 -5.53 -2.62 -12.15
N ILE A 134 -5.83 -3.92 -12.05
CA ILE A 134 -7.21 -4.41 -12.16
C ILE A 134 -8.07 -3.78 -11.07
N GLN A 135 -7.63 -3.78 -9.81
CA GLN A 135 -8.37 -3.14 -8.72
C GLN A 135 -8.68 -1.68 -9.03
N GLN A 136 -7.70 -0.90 -9.47
CA GLN A 136 -7.86 0.52 -9.76
C GLN A 136 -8.94 0.78 -10.82
N ASN A 137 -9.11 -0.11 -11.81
CA ASN A 137 -10.14 0.00 -12.83
C ASN A 137 -11.58 -0.16 -12.29
N TYR A 138 -11.72 -0.68 -11.07
CA TYR A 138 -13.02 -0.85 -10.39
C TYR A 138 -13.30 0.24 -9.34
N LEU A 139 -12.36 1.13 -9.04
CA LEU A 139 -12.54 2.20 -8.06
C LEU A 139 -13.34 3.38 -8.64
N HIS A 140 -14.54 3.11 -9.13
CA HIS A 140 -15.43 4.10 -9.72
C HIS A 140 -16.78 4.12 -8.98
N PRO A 141 -17.45 5.29 -8.89
CA PRO A 141 -18.78 5.37 -8.30
C PRO A 141 -19.78 4.41 -8.95
N GLY A 142 -20.57 3.73 -8.13
CA GLY A 142 -21.57 2.75 -8.58
C GLY A 142 -21.00 1.35 -8.86
N THR A 143 -19.69 1.14 -8.79
CA THR A 143 -19.13 -0.21 -8.87
C THR A 143 -19.36 -0.96 -7.58
N VAL A 144 -19.87 -2.19 -7.66
CA VAL A 144 -20.06 -3.08 -6.52
C VAL A 144 -18.70 -3.56 -6.01
N MET A 145 -18.42 -3.33 -4.72
CA MET A 145 -17.12 -3.64 -4.11
C MET A 145 -16.75 -5.13 -4.23
N GLY A 146 -17.72 -6.05 -4.08
CA GLY A 146 -17.49 -7.48 -4.25
C GLY A 146 -17.09 -7.88 -5.67
N GLU A 147 -17.53 -7.14 -6.69
CA GLU A 147 -17.08 -7.34 -8.07
C GLU A 147 -15.59 -7.03 -8.20
N MET A 148 -15.15 -5.92 -7.64
CA MET A 148 -13.72 -5.56 -7.58
C MET A 148 -12.91 -6.67 -6.92
N VAL A 149 -13.33 -7.16 -5.74
CA VAL A 149 -12.63 -8.23 -5.01
C VAL A 149 -12.53 -9.50 -5.85
N ARG A 150 -13.61 -9.95 -6.49
CA ARG A 150 -13.61 -11.15 -7.36
C ARG A 150 -12.62 -11.00 -8.53
N ASN A 151 -12.53 -9.81 -9.13
CA ASN A 151 -11.63 -9.57 -10.28
C ASN A 151 -10.15 -9.54 -9.85
N VAL A 152 -9.84 -8.97 -8.68
CA VAL A 152 -8.49 -9.04 -8.10
C VAL A 152 -8.08 -10.50 -7.85
N LYS A 153 -8.95 -11.28 -7.19
CA LYS A 153 -8.70 -12.71 -6.90
C LYS A 153 -8.57 -13.56 -8.17
N ALA A 154 -9.28 -13.19 -9.25
CA ALA A 154 -9.15 -13.85 -10.54
C ALA A 154 -7.74 -13.69 -11.15
N VAL A 155 -7.05 -12.56 -10.91
CA VAL A 155 -5.64 -12.40 -11.28
C VAL A 155 -4.78 -13.42 -10.54
N PHE A 156 -4.92 -13.53 -9.23
CA PHE A 156 -4.16 -14.52 -8.46
C PHE A 156 -4.46 -15.97 -8.89
N ALA A 157 -5.73 -16.28 -9.17
CA ALA A 157 -6.11 -17.60 -9.67
C ALA A 157 -5.48 -17.92 -11.03
N LYS A 158 -5.43 -16.95 -11.95
CA LYS A 158 -4.77 -17.07 -13.27
C LYS A 158 -3.32 -17.53 -13.16
N TYR A 159 -2.60 -17.09 -12.13
CA TYR A 159 -1.20 -17.43 -11.89
C TYR A 159 -0.98 -18.54 -10.86
N GLY A 160 -2.05 -19.18 -10.35
CA GLY A 160 -1.97 -20.24 -9.34
C GLY A 160 -1.56 -19.73 -7.95
N MET A 161 -1.78 -18.44 -7.66
CA MET A 161 -1.35 -17.77 -6.44
C MET A 161 -2.43 -17.69 -5.35
N THR A 162 -3.63 -18.22 -5.58
CA THR A 162 -4.79 -18.11 -4.66
C THR A 162 -4.47 -18.52 -3.22
N LYS A 163 -3.62 -19.54 -3.01
CA LYS A 163 -3.28 -20.01 -1.65
C LYS A 163 -2.39 -19.04 -0.86
N TYR A 164 -1.83 -18.02 -1.54
CA TYR A 164 -0.96 -17.01 -0.95
C TYR A 164 -1.69 -15.67 -0.73
N ASP A 165 -2.93 -15.55 -1.21
CA ASP A 165 -3.85 -14.42 -1.00
C ASP A 165 -4.54 -14.57 0.35
N LEU A 166 -3.99 -13.96 1.40
CA LEU A 166 -4.44 -14.16 2.79
C LEU A 166 -5.27 -13.00 3.34
N TYR A 167 -5.28 -11.84 2.68
CA TYR A 167 -5.92 -10.64 3.17
C TYR A 167 -6.95 -10.08 2.19
N PRO A 168 -7.96 -9.30 2.68
CA PRO A 168 -8.79 -8.50 1.81
C PRO A 168 -7.93 -7.55 0.97
N PRO A 169 -8.23 -7.36 -0.33
CA PRO A 169 -7.37 -6.55 -1.21
C PRO A 169 -7.53 -5.04 -1.00
N MET A 170 -8.36 -4.61 -0.05
CA MET A 170 -8.65 -3.20 0.21
C MET A 170 -9.27 -2.99 1.59
N HIS A 171 -9.01 -1.82 2.16
CA HIS A 171 -9.76 -1.29 3.31
C HIS A 171 -9.98 0.23 3.15
N GLY A 172 -10.90 0.81 3.92
CA GLY A 172 -11.04 2.26 4.02
C GLY A 172 -9.87 2.88 4.80
N ILE A 173 -9.59 4.16 4.55
CA ILE A 173 -8.60 4.94 5.31
C ILE A 173 -9.19 6.26 5.76
N GLY A 174 -8.64 6.85 6.81
CA GLY A 174 -9.09 8.12 7.37
C GLY A 174 -8.38 8.46 8.67
N LEU A 175 -9.13 8.54 9.76
CA LEU A 175 -8.59 8.72 11.12
C LEU A 175 -7.87 7.46 11.65
N ALA A 176 -8.08 6.33 11.01
CA ALA A 176 -7.31 5.12 11.23
C ALA A 176 -6.67 4.70 9.90
N GLU A 177 -5.52 4.05 10.00
CA GLU A 177 -4.84 3.48 8.83
C GLU A 177 -5.73 2.45 8.13
N ALA A 178 -6.47 1.65 8.89
CA ALA A 178 -7.47 0.73 8.39
C ALA A 178 -8.81 0.97 9.08
N GLU A 179 -9.83 1.29 8.29
CA GLU A 179 -11.21 1.49 8.73
C GLU A 179 -12.19 0.97 7.68
N SER A 180 -13.49 1.00 7.98
CA SER A 180 -14.52 0.61 6.98
C SER A 180 -14.46 1.48 5.71
N PRO A 181 -14.73 0.86 4.53
CA PRO A 181 -15.18 -0.51 4.30
C PRO A 181 -14.04 -1.54 4.26
N TYR A 182 -14.36 -2.80 4.58
CA TYR A 182 -13.50 -3.98 4.37
C TYR A 182 -14.25 -4.95 3.44
N PRO A 183 -14.19 -4.76 2.14
CA PRO A 183 -14.98 -5.57 1.22
C PRO A 183 -14.43 -6.98 1.06
N ASP A 184 -15.36 -7.93 0.90
CA ASP A 184 -15.10 -9.31 0.48
C ASP A 184 -15.82 -9.61 -0.85
N GLU A 185 -15.73 -10.84 -1.33
CA GLU A 185 -16.35 -11.30 -2.59
C GLU A 185 -17.88 -11.20 -2.60
N ASN A 186 -18.53 -11.15 -1.43
CA ASN A 186 -19.97 -11.11 -1.24
C ASN A 186 -20.49 -9.69 -0.95
N SER A 187 -19.60 -8.73 -0.84
CA SER A 187 -19.95 -7.34 -0.54
C SER A 187 -20.84 -6.76 -1.65
N THR A 188 -21.99 -6.23 -1.26
CA THR A 188 -23.01 -5.63 -2.17
C THR A 188 -22.97 -4.10 -2.15
N ALA A 189 -22.17 -3.50 -1.28
CA ALA A 189 -21.98 -2.06 -1.23
C ALA A 189 -21.27 -1.56 -2.49
N GLU A 190 -21.60 -0.34 -2.90
CA GLU A 190 -21.00 0.33 -4.05
C GLU A 190 -20.02 1.41 -3.59
N PHE A 191 -19.05 1.73 -4.45
CA PHE A 191 -18.21 2.89 -4.24
C PHE A 191 -18.99 4.18 -4.45
N GLU A 192 -18.77 5.15 -3.57
CA GLU A 192 -19.37 6.47 -3.63
C GLU A 192 -18.30 7.56 -3.70
N PRO A 193 -18.58 8.70 -4.36
CA PRO A 193 -17.68 9.86 -4.34
C PRO A 193 -17.38 10.33 -2.92
N GLY A 194 -16.13 10.62 -2.62
CA GLY A 194 -15.65 11.00 -1.29
C GLY A 194 -15.21 9.83 -0.42
N MET A 195 -15.44 8.58 -0.82
CA MET A 195 -14.79 7.45 -0.14
C MET A 195 -13.28 7.52 -0.35
N CYS A 196 -12.53 7.29 0.73
CA CYS A 196 -11.09 7.12 0.68
C CYS A 196 -10.75 5.69 1.07
N VAL A 197 -10.00 5.03 0.21
CA VAL A 197 -9.66 3.61 0.35
C VAL A 197 -8.16 3.41 0.16
N ASN A 198 -7.61 2.40 0.81
CA ASN A 198 -6.26 1.92 0.60
C ASN A 198 -6.33 0.60 -0.19
N SER A 199 -5.68 0.56 -1.35
CA SER A 199 -5.38 -0.69 -2.05
C SER A 199 -4.43 -1.48 -1.16
N ASP A 200 -4.68 -2.77 -0.94
CA ASP A 200 -3.83 -3.66 -0.15
C ASP A 200 -3.69 -4.99 -0.90
N ILE A 201 -2.87 -4.98 -1.92
CA ILE A 201 -2.66 -6.12 -2.82
C ILE A 201 -1.44 -6.90 -2.34
N SER A 202 -1.66 -8.10 -1.80
CA SER A 202 -0.59 -8.85 -1.14
C SER A 202 -0.58 -10.33 -1.48
N LEU A 203 0.62 -10.92 -1.48
CA LEU A 203 0.85 -12.37 -1.57
C LEU A 203 1.88 -12.78 -0.52
N TRP A 204 1.58 -13.81 0.27
CA TRP A 204 2.36 -14.23 1.43
C TRP A 204 2.80 -15.69 1.35
N GLY A 205 4.11 -15.94 1.54
CA GLY A 205 4.68 -17.27 1.58
C GLY A 205 4.76 -17.95 0.21
N ALA A 206 4.77 -17.18 -0.87
CA ALA A 206 5.07 -17.69 -2.20
C ALA A 206 6.55 -18.13 -2.30
N PRO A 207 6.90 -19.06 -3.19
CA PRO A 207 8.29 -19.48 -3.37
C PRO A 207 9.25 -18.34 -3.69
N GLU A 208 8.76 -17.33 -4.39
CA GLU A 208 9.50 -16.13 -4.79
C GLU A 208 9.67 -15.13 -3.62
N GLY A 209 8.84 -15.26 -2.57
CA GLY A 209 8.83 -14.41 -1.38
C GLY A 209 7.43 -13.94 -0.99
N SER A 210 7.40 -12.93 -0.14
CA SER A 210 6.18 -12.24 0.29
C SER A 210 6.32 -10.76 -0.02
N ASN A 211 5.27 -10.13 -0.53
CA ASN A 211 5.26 -8.68 -0.72
C ASN A 211 3.85 -8.13 -0.89
N ARG A 212 3.75 -6.80 -0.84
CA ARG A 212 2.49 -6.07 -0.85
C ARG A 212 2.62 -4.74 -1.60
N ILE A 213 1.51 -4.28 -2.16
CA ILE A 213 1.35 -2.91 -2.68
C ILE A 213 0.24 -2.26 -1.86
N GLU A 214 0.56 -1.14 -1.21
CA GLU A 214 -0.44 -0.26 -0.61
C GLU A 214 -0.41 1.13 -1.23
N GLU A 215 -1.58 1.59 -1.68
CA GLU A 215 -1.76 2.91 -2.27
C GLU A 215 -3.14 3.47 -1.91
N GLY A 216 -3.16 4.67 -1.36
CA GLY A 216 -4.39 5.37 -1.02
C GLY A 216 -5.04 6.02 -2.26
N PHE A 217 -6.38 5.93 -2.34
CA PHE A 217 -7.19 6.60 -3.38
C PHE A 217 -8.39 7.32 -2.76
N VAL A 218 -8.72 8.48 -3.31
CA VAL A 218 -10.04 9.07 -3.17
C VAL A 218 -10.89 8.73 -4.39
N ILE A 219 -12.12 8.27 -4.16
CA ILE A 219 -13.10 8.02 -5.21
C ILE A 219 -13.72 9.37 -5.57
N THR A 220 -13.51 9.84 -6.80
CA THR A 220 -14.13 11.06 -7.31
C THR A 220 -15.23 10.73 -8.32
N SER A 221 -16.04 11.71 -8.71
CA SER A 221 -17.02 11.53 -9.79
C SER A 221 -16.38 11.13 -11.13
N GLY A 222 -15.09 11.42 -11.32
CA GLY A 222 -14.30 11.06 -12.51
C GLY A 222 -13.53 9.75 -12.36
N GLY A 223 -13.62 9.06 -11.21
CA GLY A 223 -12.87 7.85 -10.89
C GLY A 223 -11.83 8.06 -9.78
N PRO A 224 -10.91 7.09 -9.60
CA PRO A 224 -9.93 7.14 -8.53
C PRO A 224 -8.88 8.23 -8.76
N GLN A 225 -8.55 8.94 -7.69
CA GLN A 225 -7.41 9.86 -7.65
C GLN A 225 -6.45 9.40 -6.56
N SER A 226 -5.18 9.16 -6.91
CA SER A 226 -4.16 8.72 -5.95
C SER A 226 -3.89 9.79 -4.89
N LEU A 227 -3.77 9.36 -3.65
CA LEU A 227 -3.32 10.16 -2.51
C LEU A 227 -1.79 10.15 -2.38
N THR A 228 -1.12 9.24 -3.11
CA THR A 228 0.34 9.09 -3.13
C THR A 228 0.90 9.20 -4.56
N PRO A 229 0.65 10.33 -5.27
CA PRO A 229 1.02 10.45 -6.68
C PRO A 229 2.53 10.40 -6.88
N GLY A 230 2.96 9.78 -7.99
CA GLY A 230 4.37 9.70 -8.41
C GLY A 230 5.18 8.58 -7.77
N ILE A 231 4.62 7.83 -6.83
CA ILE A 231 5.36 6.73 -6.18
C ILE A 231 5.62 5.57 -7.14
N ARG A 232 4.66 5.24 -8.00
CA ARG A 232 4.81 4.18 -9.01
C ARG A 232 5.93 4.48 -9.99
N GLU A 233 6.04 5.74 -10.44
CA GLU A 233 7.07 6.19 -11.36
C GLU A 233 8.47 6.19 -10.72
N LEU A 234 8.56 6.45 -9.43
CA LEU A 234 9.80 6.38 -8.68
C LEU A 234 10.33 4.93 -8.63
N ILE A 235 9.44 3.98 -8.36
CA ILE A 235 9.80 2.56 -8.24
C ILE A 235 10.09 1.94 -9.60
N ALA A 236 9.29 2.27 -10.63
CA ALA A 236 9.53 1.79 -11.98
C ALA A 236 10.91 2.19 -12.55
N LYS A 237 11.53 3.24 -12.01
CA LYS A 237 12.92 3.62 -12.37
C LYS A 237 13.99 2.75 -11.68
N GLY A 238 13.62 2.00 -10.63
CA GLY A 238 14.51 1.12 -9.86
C GLY A 238 14.32 -0.37 -10.16
N LEU A 239 13.32 -0.76 -10.98
CA LEU A 239 13.08 -2.12 -11.46
C LEU A 239 13.56 -2.24 -12.90
#